data_b4cf8f36c2f1c76fd3eb7b1b91ddcd54
#
_entry.id   b4cf8f36c2f1c76fd3eb7b1b91ddcd54
#
_cell.length_a   1.000
_cell.length_b   1.000
_cell.length_c   1.000
_cell.angle_alpha   90.00
_cell.angle_beta   90.00
_cell.angle_gamma   90.00
#
_symmetry.space_group_name_H-M   'P 1'
#
loop_
_entity.id
_entity.type
_entity.pdbx_description
1 polymer ?
#
loop_
_entity_poly.entity_id
_entity_poly.type
_entity_poly.pdbx_seq_one_letter_code
_entity_poly.pdbx_strand_id
1 'polypeptide(L)'
;LRTPALPKTLYIPTGDEVIPLEEWLEMETPPPGIVGESNSLLVRGYFRNWGFPVEIAPCIPDDPAVLMSFLEENRKKYNIILIGAGSAKGERDHTFSVLEKLGHPLFRWLLMKPGRPASAADLGGCFAVNLPGFPMSNAVILWSIVFPILQLLHRGEFDEKTVLPMAIGASGNEEVTLL
;
A
#
# COMPACT_ATOMS: atom_id res chain seq x y z
N LEU A 1 -19.78 -26.92 1.22
CA LEU A 1 -19.42 -25.52 0.93
C LEU A 1 -17.93 -25.33 1.25
N ARG A 2 -17.08 -25.13 0.23
CA ARG A 2 -15.69 -24.76 0.47
C ARG A 2 -15.67 -23.24 0.68
N THR A 3 -15.25 -22.80 1.85
CA THR A 3 -14.94 -21.38 2.08
C THR A 3 -13.77 -20.99 1.17
N PRO A 4 -13.89 -19.94 0.35
CA PRO A 4 -12.75 -19.45 -0.44
C PRO A 4 -11.54 -19.18 0.47
N ALA A 5 -10.34 -19.49 -0.03
CA ALA A 5 -9.12 -19.16 0.70
C ALA A 5 -8.99 -17.65 0.88
N LEU A 6 -8.52 -17.22 2.04
CA LEU A 6 -8.24 -15.81 2.27
C LEU A 6 -7.06 -15.36 1.38
N PRO A 7 -7.15 -14.19 0.72
CA PRO A 7 -6.04 -13.66 -0.05
C PRO A 7 -4.83 -13.40 0.83
N LYS A 8 -3.66 -13.83 0.36
CA LYS A 8 -2.38 -13.61 1.03
C LYS A 8 -1.86 -12.22 0.70
N THR A 9 -1.53 -11.45 1.71
CA THR A 9 -1.01 -10.09 1.54
C THR A 9 0.35 -9.96 2.18
N LEU A 10 1.26 -9.26 1.50
CA LEU A 10 2.57 -8.86 2.00
C LEU A 10 2.62 -7.33 2.07
N TYR A 11 3.11 -6.78 3.17
CA TYR A 11 3.46 -5.36 3.29
C TYR A 11 4.98 -5.22 3.35
N ILE A 12 5.52 -4.33 2.53
CA ILE A 12 6.96 -4.06 2.42
C ILE A 12 7.20 -2.60 2.81
N PRO A 13 7.78 -2.30 3.97
CA PRO A 13 8.28 -0.97 4.27
C PRO A 13 9.47 -0.66 3.35
N THR A 14 9.52 0.56 2.80
CA THR A 14 10.67 1.04 2.02
C THR A 14 11.11 2.40 2.51
N GLY A 15 12.39 2.68 2.42
CA GLY A 15 12.98 3.97 2.76
C GLY A 15 14.34 3.83 3.44
N ASP A 16 15.33 4.58 2.96
CA ASP A 16 16.66 4.62 3.60
C ASP A 16 16.62 5.31 4.96
N GLU A 17 15.62 6.20 5.15
CA GLU A 17 15.34 6.88 6.40
C GLU A 17 14.52 6.08 7.39
N VAL A 18 13.95 4.92 6.97
CA VAL A 18 13.00 4.13 7.75
C VAL A 18 13.71 3.01 8.48
N ILE A 19 13.57 2.99 9.80
CA ILE A 19 14.10 1.92 10.66
C ILE A 19 12.97 1.22 11.42
N PRO A 20 13.18 0.01 11.93
CA PRO A 20 12.21 -0.67 12.79
C PRO A 20 11.75 0.21 13.93
N LEU A 21 10.44 0.21 14.22
CA LEU A 21 9.88 1.09 15.24
C LEU A 21 10.47 0.81 16.62
N GLU A 22 10.72 -0.45 16.95
CA GLU A 22 11.33 -0.87 18.21
C GLU A 22 12.72 -0.24 18.39
N GLU A 23 13.54 -0.28 17.35
CA GLU A 23 14.86 0.35 17.34
C GLU A 23 14.78 1.86 17.51
N TRP A 24 13.83 2.51 16.80
CA TRP A 24 13.60 3.95 16.91
C TRP A 24 13.16 4.36 18.32
N LEU A 25 12.31 3.58 18.98
CA LEU A 25 11.83 3.84 20.35
C LEU A 25 12.91 3.65 21.41
N GLU A 26 13.95 2.85 21.16
CA GLU A 26 15.09 2.68 22.08
C GLU A 26 16.09 3.83 21.98
N MET A 27 16.00 4.67 20.97
CA MET A 27 16.90 5.83 20.80
C MET A 27 16.47 6.97 21.73
N GLU A 28 17.38 7.43 22.60
CA GLU A 28 17.17 8.60 23.45
C GLU A 28 16.95 9.87 22.59
N THR A 29 17.72 9.98 21.50
CA THR A 29 17.60 11.08 20.53
C THR A 29 17.80 10.52 19.12
N PRO A 30 16.72 10.26 18.38
CA PRO A 30 16.86 9.79 17.00
C PRO A 30 17.61 10.81 16.12
N PRO A 31 18.48 10.36 15.22
CA PRO A 31 19.16 11.24 14.28
C PRO A 31 18.15 12.02 13.41
N PRO A 32 18.45 13.27 13.02
CA PRO A 32 17.60 14.02 12.09
C PRO A 32 17.39 13.25 10.78
N GLY A 33 16.15 13.15 10.33
CA GLY A 33 15.77 12.47 9.08
C GLY A 33 15.49 10.99 9.22
N ILE A 34 15.77 10.37 10.37
CA ILE A 34 15.41 8.96 10.62
C ILE A 34 13.99 8.89 11.19
N VAL A 35 13.21 7.96 10.65
CA VAL A 35 11.79 7.77 11.00
C VAL A 35 11.55 6.33 11.44
N GLY A 36 10.84 6.15 12.56
CA GLY A 36 10.38 4.82 13.00
C GLY A 36 9.26 4.30 12.10
N GLU A 37 9.38 3.06 11.64
CA GLU A 37 8.38 2.41 10.79
C GLU A 37 7.10 2.14 11.60
N SER A 38 6.09 2.97 11.47
CA SER A 38 4.81 2.87 12.18
C SER A 38 3.64 2.43 11.28
N ASN A 39 3.80 2.48 9.96
CA ASN A 39 2.73 2.12 9.04
C ASN A 39 2.42 0.61 9.06
N SER A 40 3.38 -0.24 9.39
CA SER A 40 3.13 -1.68 9.60
C SER A 40 2.14 -1.95 10.72
N LEU A 41 2.18 -1.17 11.81
CA LEU A 41 1.20 -1.29 12.89
C LEU A 41 -0.20 -0.91 12.43
N LEU A 42 -0.31 0.15 11.63
CA LEU A 42 -1.56 0.60 11.04
C LEU A 42 -2.10 -0.47 10.09
N VAL A 43 -1.28 -1.00 9.19
CA VAL A 43 -1.64 -2.08 8.26
C VAL A 43 -2.10 -3.32 9.03
N ARG A 44 -1.32 -3.79 10.02
CA ARG A 44 -1.70 -4.93 10.87
C ARG A 44 -3.04 -4.71 11.59
N GLY A 45 -3.27 -3.49 12.11
CA GLY A 45 -4.51 -3.11 12.79
C GLY A 45 -5.72 -3.23 11.87
N TYR A 46 -5.66 -2.67 10.68
CA TYR A 46 -6.73 -2.77 9.70
C TYR A 46 -6.97 -4.20 9.24
N PHE A 47 -5.94 -4.93 8.85
CA PHE A 47 -6.07 -6.31 8.37
C PHE A 47 -6.65 -7.25 9.44
N ARG A 48 -6.21 -7.10 10.69
CA ARG A 48 -6.79 -7.81 11.82
C ARG A 48 -8.28 -7.51 12.01
N ASN A 49 -8.66 -6.23 11.92
CA ASN A 49 -10.06 -5.82 12.05
C ASN A 49 -10.93 -6.33 10.89
N TRP A 50 -10.39 -6.45 9.69
CA TRP A 50 -11.07 -6.97 8.52
C TRP A 50 -11.10 -8.51 8.45
N GLY A 51 -10.32 -9.19 9.27
CA GLY A 51 -10.20 -10.65 9.29
C GLY A 51 -9.36 -11.22 8.15
N PHE A 52 -8.44 -10.43 7.57
CA PHE A 52 -7.52 -10.88 6.53
C PHE A 52 -6.08 -11.00 7.07
N PRO A 53 -5.31 -12.01 6.60
CA PRO A 53 -3.92 -12.14 6.98
C PRO A 53 -3.04 -11.11 6.24
N VAL A 54 -2.02 -10.60 6.92
CA VAL A 54 -0.95 -9.81 6.32
C VAL A 54 0.39 -10.19 6.93
N GLU A 55 1.37 -10.42 6.08
CA GLU A 55 2.77 -10.59 6.45
C GLU A 55 3.50 -9.26 6.28
N ILE A 56 4.45 -8.97 7.18
CA ILE A 56 5.27 -7.76 7.12
C ILE A 56 6.68 -8.19 6.78
N ALA A 57 7.21 -7.70 5.68
CA ALA A 57 8.60 -7.90 5.29
C ALA A 57 9.54 -7.01 6.13
N PRO A 58 10.83 -7.34 6.20
CA PRO A 58 11.85 -6.38 6.63
C PRO A 58 11.81 -5.12 5.75
N CYS A 59 12.24 -3.99 6.31
CA CYS A 59 12.39 -2.76 5.54
C CYS A 59 13.46 -2.96 4.46
N ILE A 60 13.18 -2.52 3.23
CA ILE A 60 14.12 -2.55 2.13
C ILE A 60 14.53 -1.12 1.75
N PRO A 61 15.77 -0.93 1.23
CA PRO A 61 16.24 0.40 0.83
C PRO A 61 15.46 0.95 -0.37
N ASP A 62 15.54 2.26 -0.59
CA ASP A 62 14.97 2.97 -1.74
C ASP A 62 15.77 2.72 -3.03
N ASP A 63 16.06 1.47 -3.32
CA ASP A 63 16.73 1.03 -4.54
C ASP A 63 15.74 0.35 -5.48
N PRO A 64 15.50 0.89 -6.68
CA PRO A 64 14.60 0.30 -7.67
C PRO A 64 14.98 -1.14 -8.07
N ALA A 65 16.26 -1.49 -8.07
CA ALA A 65 16.71 -2.83 -8.44
C ALA A 65 16.41 -3.83 -7.31
N VAL A 66 16.59 -3.42 -6.06
CA VAL A 66 16.23 -4.22 -4.87
C VAL A 66 14.72 -4.44 -4.83
N LEU A 67 13.93 -3.39 -5.00
CA LEU A 67 12.46 -3.48 -5.03
C LEU A 67 12.00 -4.39 -6.17
N MET A 68 12.56 -4.25 -7.37
CA MET A 68 12.22 -5.08 -8.52
C MET A 68 12.48 -6.55 -8.25
N SER A 69 13.67 -6.91 -7.77
CA SER A 69 14.02 -8.28 -7.42
C SER A 69 13.09 -8.86 -6.36
N PHE A 70 12.81 -8.07 -5.32
CA PHE A 70 11.92 -8.48 -4.23
C PHE A 70 10.49 -8.75 -4.72
N LEU A 71 9.97 -7.89 -5.60
CA LEU A 71 8.64 -8.08 -6.19
C LEU A 71 8.59 -9.31 -7.11
N GLU A 72 9.61 -9.55 -7.95
CA GLU A 72 9.70 -10.73 -8.81
C GLU A 72 9.68 -12.05 -8.01
N GLU A 73 10.40 -12.09 -6.90
CA GLU A 73 10.44 -13.26 -6.02
C GLU A 73 9.12 -13.55 -5.29
N ASN A 74 8.35 -12.50 -5.01
CA ASN A 74 7.18 -12.60 -4.14
C ASN A 74 5.84 -12.55 -4.88
N ARG A 75 5.74 -11.95 -6.08
CA ARG A 75 4.47 -11.83 -6.83
C ARG A 75 3.73 -13.14 -7.12
N LYS A 76 4.43 -14.29 -7.07
CA LYS A 76 3.79 -15.62 -7.24
C LYS A 76 3.31 -16.23 -5.92
N LYS A 77 3.71 -15.67 -4.78
CA LYS A 77 3.40 -16.18 -3.44
C LYS A 77 2.21 -15.47 -2.80
N TYR A 78 1.98 -14.20 -3.20
CA TYR A 78 0.96 -13.33 -2.63
C TYR A 78 -0.05 -12.87 -3.67
N ASN A 79 -1.27 -12.59 -3.23
CA ASN A 79 -2.33 -12.02 -4.06
C ASN A 79 -2.25 -10.49 -4.10
N ILE A 80 -1.77 -9.90 -2.99
CA ILE A 80 -1.57 -8.45 -2.86
C ILE A 80 -0.19 -8.20 -2.25
N ILE A 81 0.54 -7.23 -2.81
CA ILE A 81 1.75 -6.67 -2.22
C ILE A 81 1.52 -5.18 -2.00
N LEU A 82 1.63 -4.74 -0.75
CA LEU A 82 1.55 -3.35 -0.35
C LEU A 82 2.96 -2.82 -0.16
N ILE A 83 3.30 -1.71 -0.83
CA ILE A 83 4.61 -1.08 -0.75
C ILE A 83 4.43 0.20 0.06
N GLY A 84 5.03 0.25 1.24
CA GLY A 84 5.04 1.43 2.09
C GLY A 84 6.14 2.37 1.64
N ALA A 85 5.83 3.34 0.79
CA ALA A 85 6.79 4.32 0.34
C ALA A 85 7.22 5.26 1.46
N GLY A 86 8.50 5.63 1.48
CA GLY A 86 9.02 6.70 2.31
C GLY A 86 8.41 8.08 1.99
N SER A 87 8.82 9.11 2.70
CA SER A 87 8.26 10.46 2.58
C SER A 87 8.91 11.32 1.48
N ALA A 88 10.01 10.88 0.90
CA ALA A 88 10.83 11.68 -0.01
C ALA A 88 10.20 11.88 -1.39
N LYS A 89 10.35 13.10 -1.93
CA LYS A 89 9.69 13.53 -3.17
C LYS A 89 10.12 12.78 -4.44
N GLY A 90 11.29 12.14 -4.43
CA GLY A 90 11.85 11.42 -5.59
C GLY A 90 11.45 9.95 -5.68
N GLU A 91 11.17 9.32 -4.56
CA GLU A 91 10.96 7.87 -4.43
C GLU A 91 9.68 7.36 -5.13
N ARG A 92 8.65 8.20 -5.20
CA ARG A 92 7.35 7.85 -5.80
C ARG A 92 7.43 7.52 -7.28
N ASP A 93 8.34 8.18 -8.00
CA ASP A 93 8.55 7.93 -9.43
C ASP A 93 9.33 6.63 -9.64
N HIS A 94 10.23 6.26 -8.72
CA HIS A 94 11.00 5.03 -8.81
C HIS A 94 10.11 3.79 -8.58
N THR A 95 9.29 3.79 -7.52
CA THR A 95 8.38 2.68 -7.24
C THR A 95 7.41 2.45 -8.40
N PHE A 96 6.78 3.51 -8.92
CA PHE A 96 5.88 3.37 -10.05
C PHE A 96 6.59 2.85 -11.30
N SER A 97 7.81 3.32 -11.59
CA SER A 97 8.60 2.84 -12.72
C SER A 97 8.96 1.35 -12.61
N VAL A 98 9.16 0.84 -11.39
CA VAL A 98 9.34 -0.60 -11.15
C VAL A 98 8.05 -1.36 -11.42
N LEU A 99 6.92 -0.88 -10.92
CA LEU A 99 5.62 -1.49 -11.15
C LEU A 99 5.26 -1.55 -12.64
N GLU A 100 5.52 -0.47 -13.37
CA GLU A 100 5.28 -0.37 -14.82
C GLU A 100 6.13 -1.37 -15.64
N LYS A 101 7.36 -1.65 -15.19
CA LYS A 101 8.23 -2.64 -15.82
C LYS A 101 7.82 -4.07 -15.53
N LEU A 102 7.26 -4.35 -14.36
CA LEU A 102 6.94 -5.69 -13.89
C LEU A 102 5.53 -6.16 -14.26
N GLY A 103 4.62 -5.23 -14.57
CA GLY A 103 3.23 -5.57 -14.79
C GLY A 103 2.45 -4.53 -15.58
N HIS A 104 1.14 -4.62 -15.47
CA HIS A 104 0.21 -3.69 -16.10
C HIS A 104 -0.22 -2.61 -15.11
N PRO A 105 0.12 -1.32 -15.34
CA PRO A 105 -0.33 -0.23 -14.49
C PRO A 105 -1.85 -0.12 -14.45
N LEU A 106 -2.42 -0.02 -13.27
CA LEU A 106 -3.85 0.21 -13.05
C LEU A 106 -4.15 1.71 -12.90
N PHE A 107 -3.34 2.37 -12.07
CA PHE A 107 -3.35 3.83 -11.92
C PHE A 107 -2.01 4.32 -11.36
N ARG A 108 -1.64 5.57 -11.67
CA ARG A 108 -0.42 6.21 -11.16
C ARG A 108 -0.72 7.24 -10.06
N TRP A 109 -1.87 7.90 -10.14
CA TRP A 109 -2.30 8.98 -9.26
C TRP A 109 -3.79 8.86 -9.01
N LEU A 110 -4.23 9.28 -7.82
CA LEU A 110 -5.65 9.40 -7.50
C LEU A 110 -6.05 10.87 -7.38
N LEU A 111 -7.23 11.23 -7.90
CA LEU A 111 -7.79 12.57 -7.77
C LEU A 111 -8.48 12.75 -6.41
N MET A 112 -7.74 12.45 -5.34
CA MET A 112 -8.24 12.52 -3.97
C MET A 112 -7.20 13.08 -3.01
N LYS A 113 -7.65 13.71 -1.92
CA LYS A 113 -6.82 14.15 -0.79
C LYS A 113 -7.55 13.81 0.53
N PRO A 114 -6.88 13.08 1.46
CA PRO A 114 -5.56 12.47 1.35
C PRO A 114 -5.54 11.24 0.43
N GLY A 115 -4.37 10.81 -0.05
CA GLY A 115 -4.22 9.57 -0.85
C GLY A 115 -3.71 9.77 -2.29
N ARG A 116 -3.64 11.02 -2.79
CA ARG A 116 -3.23 11.32 -4.17
C ARG A 116 -2.00 10.55 -4.70
N PRO A 117 -0.90 10.36 -3.94
CA PRO A 117 0.31 9.74 -4.48
C PRO A 117 0.27 8.20 -4.53
N ALA A 118 -0.86 7.58 -4.27
CA ALA A 118 -0.98 6.14 -4.44
C ALA A 118 -0.90 5.74 -5.91
N SER A 119 -0.37 4.55 -6.15
CA SER A 119 -0.33 3.92 -7.47
C SER A 119 -0.52 2.41 -7.35
N ALA A 120 -0.93 1.75 -8.42
CA ALA A 120 -1.08 0.31 -8.42
C ALA A 120 -0.82 -0.29 -9.80
N ALA A 121 -0.43 -1.57 -9.80
CA ALA A 121 -0.27 -2.39 -10.99
C ALA A 121 -0.70 -3.83 -10.73
N ASP A 122 -1.14 -4.52 -11.77
CA ASP A 122 -1.29 -5.98 -11.79
C ASP A 122 0.02 -6.61 -12.28
N LEU A 123 0.66 -7.40 -11.41
CA LEU A 123 1.91 -8.10 -11.69
C LEU A 123 1.69 -9.53 -12.21
N GLY A 124 0.59 -9.76 -12.93
CA GLY A 124 0.22 -11.07 -13.46
C GLY A 124 -0.55 -11.92 -12.45
N GLY A 125 -1.59 -11.33 -11.85
CA GLY A 125 -2.45 -11.94 -10.83
C GLY A 125 -2.07 -11.62 -9.39
N CYS A 126 -1.06 -10.77 -9.17
CA CYS A 126 -0.73 -10.18 -7.89
C CYS A 126 -0.89 -8.66 -7.99
N PHE A 127 -1.77 -8.07 -7.19
CA PHE A 127 -1.95 -6.63 -7.15
C PHE A 127 -0.88 -5.97 -6.29
N ALA A 128 -0.03 -5.15 -6.89
CA ALA A 128 0.91 -4.31 -6.15
C ALA A 128 0.32 -2.92 -5.96
N VAL A 129 0.24 -2.45 -4.71
CA VAL A 129 -0.29 -1.14 -4.36
C VAL A 129 0.77 -0.35 -3.61
N ASN A 130 1.21 0.76 -4.21
CA ASN A 130 2.10 1.71 -3.56
C ASN A 130 1.30 2.62 -2.63
N LEU A 131 1.56 2.53 -1.34
CA LEU A 131 0.91 3.28 -0.28
C LEU A 131 1.66 4.57 0.02
N PRO A 132 0.95 5.68 0.27
CA PRO A 132 1.59 6.91 0.74
C PRO A 132 2.30 6.70 2.08
N GLY A 133 3.47 7.30 2.28
CA GLY A 133 4.20 7.22 3.56
C GLY A 133 3.47 7.89 4.73
N PHE A 134 2.67 8.92 4.46
CA PHE A 134 1.93 9.61 5.53
C PHE A 134 0.77 8.74 6.06
N PRO A 135 0.68 8.44 7.38
CA PRO A 135 -0.26 7.48 7.95
C PRO A 135 -1.73 7.73 7.60
N MET A 136 -2.18 8.99 7.62
CA MET A 136 -3.55 9.35 7.24
C MET A 136 -3.86 8.99 5.79
N SER A 137 -2.95 9.28 4.88
CA SER A 137 -3.10 8.95 3.47
C SER A 137 -3.05 7.44 3.24
N ASN A 138 -2.19 6.74 3.98
CA ASN A 138 -2.10 5.29 3.99
C ASN A 138 -3.44 4.66 4.42
N ALA A 139 -4.01 5.11 5.54
CA ALA A 139 -5.31 4.64 6.03
C ALA A 139 -6.43 4.81 5.00
N VAL A 140 -6.47 5.94 4.31
CA VAL A 140 -7.47 6.20 3.27
C VAL A 140 -7.32 5.22 2.10
N ILE A 141 -6.10 4.95 1.63
CA ILE A 141 -5.87 3.98 0.54
C ILE A 141 -6.17 2.55 0.98
N LEU A 142 -5.85 2.19 2.22
CA LEU A 142 -6.22 0.88 2.76
C LEU A 142 -7.74 0.67 2.70
N TRP A 143 -8.53 1.66 3.08
CA TRP A 143 -10.00 1.57 3.05
C TRP A 143 -10.59 1.66 1.64
N SER A 144 -10.12 2.60 0.83
CA SER A 144 -10.77 2.90 -0.46
C SER A 144 -10.32 2.01 -1.60
N ILE A 145 -9.13 1.41 -1.52
CA ILE A 145 -8.54 0.60 -2.59
C ILE A 145 -8.27 -0.83 -2.11
N VAL A 146 -7.50 -0.98 -1.02
CA VAL A 146 -7.02 -2.31 -0.62
C VAL A 146 -8.14 -3.19 -0.09
N PHE A 147 -9.03 -2.66 0.75
CA PHE A 147 -10.13 -3.43 1.30
C PHE A 147 -11.13 -3.92 0.24
N PRO A 148 -11.58 -3.11 -0.73
CA PRO A 148 -12.36 -3.60 -1.86
C PRO A 148 -11.67 -4.70 -2.68
N ILE A 149 -10.36 -4.58 -2.93
CA ILE A 149 -9.59 -5.63 -3.62
C ILE A 149 -9.61 -6.93 -2.81
N LEU A 150 -9.41 -6.87 -1.48
CA LEU A 150 -9.48 -8.04 -0.61
C LEU A 150 -10.87 -8.71 -0.66
N GLN A 151 -11.94 -7.93 -0.62
CA GLN A 151 -13.31 -8.45 -0.73
C GLN A 151 -13.55 -9.10 -2.10
N LEU A 152 -13.13 -8.44 -3.18
CA LEU A 152 -13.25 -8.96 -4.54
C LEU A 152 -12.51 -10.29 -4.71
N LEU A 153 -11.27 -10.37 -4.24
CA LEU A 153 -10.47 -11.60 -4.30
C LEU A 153 -11.05 -12.74 -3.44
N HIS A 154 -11.68 -12.40 -2.32
CA HIS A 154 -12.22 -13.41 -1.40
C HIS A 154 -13.65 -13.86 -1.80
N ARG A 155 -14.52 -12.93 -2.19
CA ARG A 155 -15.96 -13.18 -2.42
C ARG A 155 -16.36 -13.14 -3.88
N GLY A 156 -15.49 -12.62 -4.78
CA GLY A 156 -15.84 -12.31 -6.18
C GLY A 156 -16.65 -11.02 -6.34
N GLU A 157 -16.98 -10.35 -5.25
CA GLU A 157 -17.72 -9.07 -5.21
C GLU A 157 -17.26 -8.24 -4.01
N PHE A 158 -17.43 -6.94 -4.08
CA PHE A 158 -17.23 -6.04 -2.93
C PHE A 158 -18.55 -5.33 -2.58
N ASP A 159 -18.72 -5.03 -1.31
CA ASP A 159 -19.90 -4.29 -0.83
C ASP A 159 -19.59 -2.79 -0.85
N GLU A 160 -20.20 -2.05 -1.79
CA GLU A 160 -20.06 -0.60 -1.92
C GLU A 160 -20.42 0.17 -0.65
N LYS A 161 -21.29 -0.40 0.21
CA LYS A 161 -21.69 0.21 1.48
C LYS A 161 -20.59 0.16 2.55
N THR A 162 -19.62 -0.75 2.40
CA THR A 162 -18.47 -0.84 3.30
C THR A 162 -17.30 0.05 2.90
N VAL A 163 -17.30 0.54 1.67
CA VAL A 163 -16.38 1.61 1.25
C VAL A 163 -16.90 2.89 1.91
N LEU A 164 -16.10 3.47 2.81
CA LEU A 164 -16.45 4.75 3.44
C LEU A 164 -16.91 5.73 2.36
N PRO A 165 -18.09 6.33 2.50
CA PRO A 165 -18.45 7.46 1.66
C PRO A 165 -17.44 8.57 1.98
N MET A 166 -16.41 8.65 1.19
CA MET A 166 -15.49 9.76 1.29
C MET A 166 -16.27 10.98 0.83
N ALA A 167 -16.51 11.90 1.76
CA ALA A 167 -17.01 13.21 1.44
C ALA A 167 -15.95 13.86 0.54
N ILE A 168 -16.14 13.73 -0.77
CA ILE A 168 -15.33 14.44 -1.75
C ILE A 168 -15.81 15.88 -1.68
N GLY A 169 -15.08 16.68 -0.92
CA GLY A 169 -15.22 18.12 -0.97
C GLY A 169 -14.74 18.59 -2.34
N ALA A 170 -15.63 18.56 -3.33
CA ALA A 170 -15.40 19.19 -4.61
C ALA A 170 -15.40 20.71 -4.38
N SER A 171 -14.25 21.30 -4.24
CA SER A 171 -14.09 22.74 -4.43
C SER A 171 -13.85 22.99 -5.92
N GLY A 172 -14.89 23.38 -6.63
CA GLY A 172 -14.81 23.78 -8.05
C GLY A 172 -15.26 22.69 -9.03
N ASN A 173 -16.00 23.13 -10.01
CA ASN A 173 -16.71 22.48 -11.11
C ASN A 173 -16.01 21.33 -11.89
N GLU A 174 -15.52 20.31 -11.23
CA GLU A 174 -15.01 19.12 -11.91
C GLU A 174 -15.81 17.90 -11.45
N GLU A 175 -16.52 17.28 -12.39
CA GLU A 175 -17.17 15.99 -12.20
C GLU A 175 -16.11 14.93 -11.92
N VAL A 176 -16.17 14.31 -10.73
CA VAL A 176 -15.34 13.15 -10.38
C VAL A 176 -16.10 11.90 -10.80
N THR A 177 -15.72 11.31 -11.91
CA THR A 177 -16.20 9.98 -12.30
C THR A 177 -15.36 8.93 -11.56
N LEU A 178 -15.99 8.20 -10.65
CA LEU A 178 -15.46 6.96 -10.12
C LEU A 178 -15.72 5.87 -11.17
N LEU A 179 -14.66 5.26 -11.69
CA LEU A 179 -14.73 4.05 -12.52
C LEU A 179 -14.85 2.81 -11.65
#